data_48b375b8a827272f249a2fcd9563b071
#
_entry.id   48b375b8a827272f249a2fcd9563b071
#
_cell.length_a   1.000
_cell.length_b   1.000
_cell.length_c   1.000
_cell.angle_alpha   90.00
_cell.angle_beta   90.00
_cell.angle_gamma   90.00
#
_symmetry.space_group_name_H-M   'P 1'
#
loop_
_entity.id
_entity.type
_entity.pdbx_description
1 polymer ?
#
loop_
_entity_poly.entity_id
_entity_poly.type
_entity_poly.pdbx_seq_one_letter_code
_entity_poly.pdbx_strand_id
1 'polypeptide(L)'
;MNKRKLKILIRKFKSLILQFFNKILKIRIKPKYILLFVLIVIIFFLVIITVGGYKKLSKLDTQIDNIAMDIQVSYSREFTLVERIKLIEITDFKSDCADFSYRCLYIGDSQRKEMLETIKSRSFNDEEMEVINMISSIEVSTRAKSDEFNTLVEEYNQIKEEFPFSLVSWVSKSKQGLN
;
A
#
# COMPACT_ATOMS: atom_id res chain seq x y z
N MET A 1 -10.29 -18.68 9.54
CA MET A 1 -11.37 -19.02 10.51
C MET A 1 -12.36 -19.96 9.84
N ASN A 2 -12.71 -21.11 10.43
CA ASN A 2 -13.52 -22.16 9.78
C ASN A 2 -14.99 -21.67 9.64
N LYS A 3 -15.56 -21.74 8.41
CA LYS A 3 -16.94 -21.28 8.09
C LYS A 3 -18.00 -21.85 9.04
N ARG A 4 -17.82 -23.05 9.58
CA ARG A 4 -18.71 -23.65 10.59
C ARG A 4 -18.68 -22.91 11.93
N LYS A 5 -17.49 -22.51 12.41
CA LYS A 5 -17.35 -21.74 13.66
C LYS A 5 -17.98 -20.35 13.56
N LEU A 6 -17.88 -19.69 12.39
CA LEU A 6 -18.50 -18.41 12.14
C LEU A 6 -20.04 -18.49 12.16
N LYS A 7 -20.64 -19.52 11.52
CA LYS A 7 -22.10 -19.74 11.55
C LYS A 7 -22.63 -19.97 12.97
N ILE A 8 -21.89 -20.71 13.80
CA ILE A 8 -22.30 -20.98 15.19
C ILE A 8 -22.20 -19.67 16.00
N LEU A 9 -21.16 -18.87 15.80
CA LEU A 9 -20.99 -17.58 16.47
C LEU A 9 -22.13 -16.61 16.12
N ILE A 10 -22.48 -16.51 14.84
CA ILE A 10 -23.58 -15.66 14.36
C ILE A 10 -24.92 -16.11 14.96
N ARG A 11 -25.20 -17.45 15.04
CA ARG A 11 -26.42 -17.96 15.66
C ARG A 11 -26.49 -17.65 17.16
N LYS A 12 -25.38 -17.85 17.90
CA LYS A 12 -25.31 -17.50 19.33
C LYS A 12 -25.51 -16.00 19.55
N PHE A 13 -24.88 -15.17 18.72
CA PHE A 13 -25.04 -13.72 18.80
C PHE A 13 -26.46 -13.27 18.51
N LYS A 14 -27.11 -13.86 17.48
CA LYS A 14 -28.53 -13.58 17.16
C LYS A 14 -29.46 -13.97 18.32
N SER A 15 -29.23 -15.13 18.95
CA SER A 15 -30.07 -15.57 20.10
C SER A 15 -29.85 -14.68 21.33
N LEU A 16 -28.64 -14.22 21.57
CA LEU A 16 -28.30 -13.29 22.66
C LEU A 16 -28.97 -11.92 22.48
N ILE A 17 -28.92 -11.41 21.25
CA ILE A 17 -29.61 -10.15 20.87
C ILE A 17 -31.11 -10.29 21.08
N LEU A 18 -31.73 -11.40 20.63
CA LEU A 18 -33.15 -11.63 20.81
C LEU A 18 -33.54 -11.73 22.29
N GLN A 19 -32.77 -12.45 23.09
CA GLN A 19 -32.99 -12.54 24.54
C GLN A 19 -32.87 -11.16 25.23
N PHE A 20 -31.88 -10.38 24.82
CA PHE A 20 -31.67 -9.03 25.33
C PHE A 20 -32.81 -8.09 24.95
N PHE A 21 -33.29 -8.12 23.70
CA PHE A 21 -34.46 -7.38 23.23
C PHE A 21 -35.72 -7.77 23.97
N ASN A 22 -35.97 -9.06 24.18
CA ASN A 22 -37.15 -9.55 24.95
C ASN A 22 -37.09 -9.14 26.42
N LYS A 23 -35.89 -9.02 26.99
CA LYS A 23 -35.71 -8.55 28.37
C LYS A 23 -35.91 -7.04 28.47
N ILE A 24 -35.48 -6.29 27.48
CA ILE A 24 -35.68 -4.82 27.40
C ILE A 24 -37.18 -4.48 27.14
N LEU A 25 -37.87 -5.24 26.29
CA LEU A 25 -39.32 -5.05 26.02
C LEU A 25 -40.20 -5.28 27.25
N LYS A 26 -39.73 -6.10 28.24
CA LYS A 26 -40.45 -6.28 29.51
C LYS A 26 -40.25 -5.13 30.50
N ILE A 27 -39.19 -4.30 30.30
CA ILE A 27 -38.95 -3.11 31.12
C ILE A 27 -39.66 -1.95 30.41
N ARG A 28 -40.57 -1.27 31.13
CA ARG A 28 -41.33 -0.09 30.63
C ARG A 28 -40.40 1.11 30.40
N ILE A 29 -39.40 0.94 29.45
CA ILE A 29 -38.43 1.97 29.11
C ILE A 29 -39.10 2.98 28.18
N LYS A 30 -38.96 4.26 28.49
CA LYS A 30 -39.45 5.33 27.58
C LYS A 30 -38.76 5.19 26.21
N PRO A 31 -39.51 5.28 25.09
CA PRO A 31 -38.97 5.04 23.74
C PRO A 31 -37.72 5.86 23.39
N LYS A 32 -37.55 7.03 23.99
CA LYS A 32 -36.37 7.87 23.84
C LYS A 32 -35.05 7.20 24.30
N TYR A 33 -35.08 6.35 25.34
CA TYR A 33 -33.90 5.65 25.80
C TYR A 33 -33.54 4.44 24.92
N ILE A 34 -34.54 3.83 24.29
CA ILE A 34 -34.31 2.76 23.30
C ILE A 34 -33.59 3.35 22.08
N LEU A 35 -34.06 4.51 21.59
CA LEU A 35 -33.43 5.21 20.48
C LEU A 35 -31.98 5.59 20.80
N LEU A 36 -31.73 6.14 21.98
CA LEU A 36 -30.38 6.51 22.44
C LEU A 36 -29.47 5.28 22.52
N PHE A 37 -29.96 4.16 23.04
CA PHE A 37 -29.20 2.91 23.11
C PHE A 37 -28.83 2.38 21.72
N VAL A 38 -29.79 2.37 20.78
CA VAL A 38 -29.52 1.96 19.39
C VAL A 38 -28.48 2.86 18.75
N LEU A 39 -28.53 4.16 18.96
CA LEU A 39 -27.54 5.12 18.47
C LEU A 39 -26.14 4.82 19.02
N ILE A 40 -26.03 4.56 20.32
CA ILE A 40 -24.74 4.19 20.96
C ILE A 40 -24.18 2.89 20.35
N VAL A 41 -25.02 1.90 20.14
CA VAL A 41 -24.61 0.63 19.52
C VAL A 41 -24.10 0.84 18.08
N ILE A 42 -24.76 1.66 17.29
CA ILE A 42 -24.34 2.01 15.92
C ILE A 42 -22.98 2.70 15.95
N ILE A 43 -22.81 3.72 16.81
CA ILE A 43 -21.53 4.43 16.96
C ILE A 43 -20.41 3.45 17.37
N PHE A 44 -20.68 2.54 18.30
CA PHE A 44 -19.71 1.56 18.75
C PHE A 44 -19.28 0.63 17.62
N PHE A 45 -20.20 0.14 16.77
CA PHE A 45 -19.88 -0.64 15.59
C PHE A 45 -19.06 0.16 14.56
N LEU A 46 -19.39 1.41 14.31
CA LEU A 46 -18.64 2.28 13.41
C LEU A 46 -17.20 2.46 13.91
N VAL A 47 -16.99 2.66 15.20
CA VAL A 47 -15.64 2.78 15.79
C VAL A 47 -14.85 1.49 15.60
N ILE A 48 -15.44 0.31 15.85
CA ILE A 48 -14.74 -0.98 15.67
C ILE A 48 -14.31 -1.17 14.20
N ILE A 49 -15.20 -0.89 13.25
CA ILE A 49 -14.91 -1.03 11.82
C ILE A 49 -13.79 -0.04 11.43
N THR A 50 -13.88 1.22 11.88
CA THR A 50 -12.86 2.24 11.58
C THR A 50 -11.48 1.87 12.13
N VAL A 51 -11.40 1.37 13.36
CA VAL A 51 -10.13 0.93 13.98
C VAL A 51 -9.55 -0.28 13.22
N GLY A 52 -10.41 -1.22 12.82
CA GLY A 52 -9.98 -2.38 12.02
C GLY A 52 -9.37 -1.99 10.69
N GLY A 53 -10.01 -1.08 9.97
CA GLY A 53 -9.51 -0.59 8.70
C GLY A 53 -8.26 0.29 8.84
N TYR A 54 -8.18 1.12 9.88
CA TYR A 54 -6.96 1.88 10.15
C TYR A 54 -5.75 0.96 10.34
N LYS A 55 -5.89 -0.16 11.04
CA LYS A 55 -4.83 -1.17 11.18
C LYS A 55 -4.44 -1.77 9.82
N LYS A 56 -5.42 -2.03 8.94
CA LYS A 56 -5.15 -2.56 7.59
C LYS A 56 -4.41 -1.52 6.76
N LEU A 57 -4.85 -0.26 6.76
CA LEU A 57 -4.20 0.84 6.06
C LEU A 57 -2.76 1.07 6.57
N SER A 58 -2.55 1.09 7.88
CA SER A 58 -1.21 1.25 8.46
C SER A 58 -0.26 0.10 8.08
N LYS A 59 -0.78 -1.14 7.99
CA LYS A 59 0.01 -2.28 7.52
C LYS A 59 0.41 -2.13 6.04
N LEU A 60 -0.54 -1.75 5.19
CA LEU A 60 -0.28 -1.50 3.76
C LEU A 60 0.70 -0.35 3.58
N ASP A 61 0.56 0.72 4.35
CA ASP A 61 1.46 1.86 4.34
C ASP A 61 2.91 1.44 4.58
N THR A 62 3.14 0.63 5.63
CA THR A 62 4.47 0.08 5.94
C THR A 62 4.98 -0.85 4.83
N GLN A 63 4.12 -1.65 4.20
CA GLN A 63 4.53 -2.53 3.10
C GLN A 63 4.92 -1.72 1.85
N ILE A 64 4.16 -0.70 1.52
CA ILE A 64 4.44 0.22 0.42
C ILE A 64 5.79 0.93 0.65
N ASP A 65 6.04 1.44 1.85
CA ASP A 65 7.29 2.11 2.19
C ASP A 65 8.49 1.16 2.06
N ASN A 66 8.38 -0.08 2.53
CA ASN A 66 9.45 -1.08 2.42
C ASN A 66 9.77 -1.42 0.96
N ILE A 67 8.76 -1.66 0.12
CA ILE A 67 8.97 -1.95 -1.30
C ILE A 67 9.53 -0.73 -2.03
N ALA A 68 9.06 0.47 -1.71
CA ALA A 68 9.58 1.71 -2.27
C ALA A 68 11.08 1.89 -1.96
N MET A 69 11.50 1.61 -0.72
CA MET A 69 12.92 1.61 -0.36
C MET A 69 13.72 0.57 -1.14
N ASP A 70 13.20 -0.64 -1.30
CA ASP A 70 13.83 -1.71 -2.07
C ASP A 70 14.01 -1.35 -3.55
N ILE A 71 13.01 -0.67 -4.14
CA ILE A 71 13.08 -0.17 -5.52
C ILE A 71 14.17 0.91 -5.63
N GLN A 72 14.21 1.87 -4.70
CA GLN A 72 15.23 2.92 -4.71
C GLN A 72 16.65 2.34 -4.60
N VAL A 73 16.85 1.32 -3.76
CA VAL A 73 18.12 0.60 -3.66
C VAL A 73 18.46 -0.10 -4.99
N SER A 74 17.49 -0.67 -5.66
CA SER A 74 17.68 -1.31 -6.97
C SER A 74 18.11 -0.29 -8.03
N TYR A 75 17.44 0.88 -8.09
CA TYR A 75 17.84 1.99 -8.97
C TYR A 75 19.28 2.46 -8.70
N SER A 76 19.63 2.63 -7.43
CA SER A 76 21.00 3.01 -7.06
C SER A 76 22.06 2.01 -7.56
N ARG A 77 21.77 0.71 -7.52
CA ARG A 77 22.64 -0.34 -8.05
C ARG A 77 22.73 -0.30 -9.58
N GLU A 78 21.61 -0.19 -10.28
CA GLU A 78 21.57 -0.05 -11.74
C GLU A 78 22.38 1.17 -12.18
N PHE A 79 22.18 2.32 -11.56
CA PHE A 79 22.89 3.56 -11.89
C PHE A 79 24.41 3.47 -11.62
N THR A 80 24.81 2.79 -10.54
CA THR A 80 26.24 2.54 -10.27
C THR A 80 26.88 1.68 -11.35
N LEU A 81 26.18 0.71 -11.90
CA LEU A 81 26.66 -0.13 -12.99
C LEU A 81 26.76 0.65 -14.30
N VAL A 82 25.78 1.46 -14.62
CA VAL A 82 25.75 2.34 -15.80
C VAL A 82 26.94 3.32 -15.82
N GLU A 83 27.27 3.89 -14.69
CA GLU A 83 28.43 4.78 -14.58
C GLU A 83 29.76 4.08 -14.83
N ARG A 84 29.89 2.80 -14.45
CA ARG A 84 31.12 2.03 -14.74
C ARG A 84 31.41 1.97 -16.23
N ILE A 85 30.38 1.87 -17.08
CA ILE A 85 30.51 1.84 -18.53
C ILE A 85 30.36 3.24 -19.18
N LYS A 86 30.27 4.30 -18.36
CA LYS A 86 30.14 5.70 -18.81
C LYS A 86 29.03 5.89 -19.87
N LEU A 87 27.92 5.19 -19.67
CA LEU A 87 26.81 5.19 -20.62
C LEU A 87 26.04 6.50 -20.54
N ILE A 88 25.70 6.94 -19.34
CA ILE A 88 24.93 8.15 -19.05
C ILE A 88 25.46 8.78 -17.76
N GLU A 89 25.42 10.10 -17.68
CA GLU A 89 25.73 10.85 -16.46
C GLU A 89 24.45 10.99 -15.63
N ILE A 90 24.43 10.36 -14.45
CA ILE A 90 23.26 10.34 -13.55
C ILE A 90 23.53 11.32 -12.40
N THR A 91 23.19 12.59 -12.62
CA THR A 91 23.47 13.66 -11.65
C THR A 91 22.34 13.84 -10.65
N ASP A 92 21.10 13.89 -11.09
CA ASP A 92 19.94 14.28 -10.27
C ASP A 92 19.60 13.26 -9.18
N PHE A 93 19.64 11.96 -9.50
CA PHE A 93 19.37 10.92 -8.52
C PHE A 93 20.42 10.88 -7.40
N LYS A 94 21.68 11.09 -7.73
CA LYS A 94 22.76 11.06 -6.73
C LYS A 94 22.78 12.29 -5.83
N SER A 95 22.49 13.47 -6.38
CA SER A 95 22.50 14.70 -5.59
C SER A 95 21.33 14.80 -4.64
N ASP A 96 20.14 14.35 -5.09
CA ASP A 96 18.89 14.61 -4.40
C ASP A 96 18.36 13.40 -3.59
N CYS A 97 18.95 12.21 -3.78
CA CYS A 97 18.42 10.96 -3.29
C CYS A 97 19.37 10.19 -2.34
N ALA A 98 20.13 10.91 -1.53
CA ALA A 98 20.94 10.30 -0.46
C ALA A 98 20.04 9.57 0.57
N ASP A 99 18.88 10.16 0.87
CA ASP A 99 17.86 9.59 1.76
C ASP A 99 16.64 9.10 1.00
N PHE A 100 15.90 8.16 1.61
CA PHE A 100 14.66 7.67 1.02
C PHE A 100 13.61 8.79 0.94
N SER A 101 13.07 8.99 -0.26
CA SER A 101 11.87 9.80 -0.47
C SER A 101 11.08 9.31 -1.68
N TYR A 102 9.75 9.48 -1.64
CA TYR A 102 8.90 9.18 -2.81
C TYR A 102 9.28 10.00 -4.04
N ARG A 103 9.77 11.23 -3.86
CA ARG A 103 10.27 12.05 -4.96
C ARG A 103 11.44 11.35 -5.69
N CYS A 104 12.35 10.75 -4.93
CA CYS A 104 13.49 10.03 -5.49
C CYS A 104 13.08 8.77 -6.25
N LEU A 105 11.99 8.13 -5.84
CA LEU A 105 11.44 7.00 -6.56
C LEU A 105 10.99 7.40 -7.97
N TYR A 106 10.29 8.52 -8.12
CA TYR A 106 9.85 9.02 -9.42
C TYR A 106 11.00 9.54 -10.30
N ILE A 107 11.98 10.21 -9.70
CA ILE A 107 13.20 10.65 -10.41
C ILE A 107 13.94 9.41 -10.93
N GLY A 108 14.12 8.40 -10.08
CA GLY A 108 14.79 7.15 -10.44
C GLY A 108 14.08 6.40 -11.56
N ASP A 109 12.73 6.31 -11.51
CA ASP A 109 11.94 5.66 -12.57
C ASP A 109 12.10 6.38 -13.92
N SER A 110 12.08 7.70 -13.93
CA SER A 110 12.27 8.50 -15.15
C SER A 110 13.68 8.32 -15.74
N GLN A 111 14.72 8.43 -14.92
CA GLN A 111 16.12 8.27 -15.37
C GLN A 111 16.41 6.84 -15.82
N ARG A 112 15.78 5.85 -15.17
CA ARG A 112 15.90 4.45 -15.56
C ARG A 112 15.32 4.19 -16.95
N LYS A 113 14.20 4.80 -17.31
CA LYS A 113 13.62 4.68 -18.66
C LYS A 113 14.57 5.22 -19.71
N GLU A 114 15.13 6.40 -19.50
CA GLU A 114 16.13 7.00 -20.38
C GLU A 114 17.37 6.10 -20.52
N MET A 115 17.85 5.55 -19.42
CA MET A 115 18.95 4.58 -19.39
C MET A 115 18.66 3.35 -20.24
N LEU A 116 17.47 2.74 -20.08
CA LEU A 116 17.09 1.54 -20.83
C LEU A 116 16.93 1.79 -22.34
N GLU A 117 16.45 2.97 -22.73
CA GLU A 117 16.39 3.37 -24.13
C GLU A 117 17.79 3.56 -24.71
N THR A 118 18.70 4.15 -23.97
CA THR A 118 20.09 4.33 -24.39
C THR A 118 20.79 2.98 -24.55
N ILE A 119 20.58 2.04 -23.63
CA ILE A 119 21.08 0.66 -23.72
C ILE A 119 20.60 -0.01 -25.03
N LYS A 120 19.35 0.16 -25.39
CA LYS A 120 18.79 -0.44 -26.62
C LYS A 120 19.36 0.15 -27.90
N SER A 121 19.80 1.40 -27.87
CA SER A 121 20.25 2.15 -29.05
C SER A 121 21.74 2.06 -29.33
N ARG A 122 22.57 1.54 -28.40
CA ARG A 122 24.02 1.51 -28.47
C ARG A 122 24.56 0.08 -28.65
N SER A 123 25.66 -0.06 -29.39
CA SER A 123 26.46 -1.28 -29.44
C SER A 123 27.49 -1.29 -28.30
N PHE A 124 27.71 -2.45 -27.70
CA PHE A 124 28.59 -2.64 -26.55
C PHE A 124 29.71 -3.65 -26.89
N ASN A 125 30.86 -3.48 -26.25
CA ASN A 125 31.93 -4.48 -26.28
C ASN A 125 31.65 -5.61 -25.26
N ASP A 126 32.49 -6.64 -25.23
CA ASP A 126 32.26 -7.83 -24.38
C ASP A 126 32.26 -7.49 -22.87
N GLU A 127 33.13 -6.57 -22.40
CA GLU A 127 33.19 -6.13 -20.99
C GLU A 127 31.94 -5.31 -20.60
N GLU A 128 31.55 -4.40 -21.49
CA GLU A 128 30.30 -3.63 -21.30
C GLU A 128 29.07 -4.54 -21.31
N MET A 129 29.08 -5.58 -22.14
CA MET A 129 27.98 -6.54 -22.24
C MET A 129 27.78 -7.33 -20.95
N GLU A 130 28.86 -7.67 -20.23
CA GLU A 130 28.72 -8.30 -18.91
C GLU A 130 27.99 -7.37 -17.93
N VAL A 131 28.33 -6.08 -17.90
CA VAL A 131 27.63 -5.08 -17.07
C VAL A 131 26.16 -4.94 -17.49
N ILE A 132 25.87 -4.91 -18.78
CA ILE A 132 24.49 -4.85 -19.30
C ILE A 132 23.67 -6.08 -18.86
N ASN A 133 24.26 -7.26 -18.87
CA ASN A 133 23.60 -8.46 -18.36
C ASN A 133 23.29 -8.38 -16.86
N MET A 134 24.18 -7.79 -16.06
CA MET A 134 23.92 -7.52 -14.64
C MET A 134 22.78 -6.53 -14.47
N ILE A 135 22.75 -5.43 -15.22
CA ILE A 135 21.65 -4.44 -15.21
C ILE A 135 20.32 -5.13 -15.58
N SER A 136 20.31 -5.92 -16.63
CA SER A 136 19.10 -6.67 -17.06
C SER A 136 18.57 -7.61 -15.97
N SER A 137 19.45 -8.24 -15.21
CA SER A 137 19.07 -9.09 -14.09
C SER A 137 18.41 -8.29 -12.96
N ILE A 138 18.97 -7.12 -12.62
CA ILE A 138 18.39 -6.22 -11.61
C ILE A 138 17.06 -5.65 -12.13
N GLU A 139 17.00 -5.30 -13.42
CA GLU A 139 15.78 -4.78 -14.06
C GLU A 139 14.58 -5.71 -13.89
N VAL A 140 14.72 -6.99 -14.12
CA VAL A 140 13.64 -7.96 -13.96
C VAL A 140 13.11 -7.95 -12.51
N SER A 141 14.01 -7.94 -11.53
CA SER A 141 13.63 -7.85 -10.11
C SER A 141 12.97 -6.53 -9.77
N THR A 142 13.51 -5.42 -10.29
CA THR A 142 12.98 -4.07 -10.04
C THR A 142 11.59 -3.91 -10.63
N ARG A 143 11.37 -4.44 -11.83
CA ARG A 143 10.04 -4.42 -12.47
C ARG A 143 9.00 -5.19 -11.66
N ALA A 144 9.33 -6.40 -11.20
CA ALA A 144 8.43 -7.17 -10.34
C ALA A 144 8.06 -6.41 -9.04
N LYS A 145 9.04 -5.72 -8.42
CA LYS A 145 8.79 -4.88 -7.24
C LYS A 145 7.94 -3.65 -7.56
N SER A 146 8.13 -3.04 -8.74
CA SER A 146 7.32 -1.89 -9.18
C SER A 146 5.87 -2.30 -9.40
N ASP A 147 5.62 -3.47 -9.97
CA ASP A 147 4.27 -4.02 -10.16
C ASP A 147 3.62 -4.32 -8.79
N GLU A 148 4.37 -4.90 -7.84
CA GLU A 148 3.90 -5.13 -6.47
C GLU A 148 3.59 -3.81 -5.74
N PHE A 149 4.47 -2.82 -5.86
CA PHE A 149 4.26 -1.47 -5.33
C PHE A 149 2.97 -0.85 -5.85
N ASN A 150 2.76 -0.87 -7.16
CA ASN A 150 1.55 -0.32 -7.79
C ASN A 150 0.29 -1.03 -7.29
N THR A 151 0.33 -2.36 -7.18
CA THR A 151 -0.79 -3.16 -6.65
C THR A 151 -1.14 -2.78 -5.21
N LEU A 152 -0.14 -2.60 -4.35
CA LEU A 152 -0.35 -2.19 -2.96
C LEU A 152 -0.86 -0.76 -2.85
N VAL A 153 -0.38 0.15 -3.69
CA VAL A 153 -0.86 1.54 -3.77
C VAL A 153 -2.32 1.58 -4.19
N GLU A 154 -2.71 0.76 -5.17
CA GLU A 154 -4.10 0.64 -5.62
C GLU A 154 -4.99 0.10 -4.50
N GLU A 155 -4.59 -1.01 -3.83
CA GLU A 155 -5.33 -1.56 -2.68
C GLU A 155 -5.46 -0.54 -1.55
N TYR A 156 -4.40 0.21 -1.24
CA TYR A 156 -4.42 1.26 -0.23
C TYR A 156 -5.43 2.36 -0.56
N ASN A 157 -5.41 2.86 -1.81
CA ASN A 157 -6.31 3.91 -2.25
C ASN A 157 -7.77 3.41 -2.30
N GLN A 158 -8.01 2.17 -2.76
CA GLN A 158 -9.33 1.56 -2.78
C GLN A 158 -9.93 1.46 -1.37
N ILE A 159 -9.18 0.93 -0.39
CA ILE A 159 -9.67 0.84 1.00
C ILE A 159 -9.97 2.22 1.57
N LYS A 160 -9.16 3.22 1.23
CA LYS A 160 -9.34 4.59 1.69
C LYS A 160 -10.66 5.20 1.16
N GLU A 161 -11.08 4.84 -0.03
CA GLU A 161 -12.32 5.33 -0.65
C GLU A 161 -13.57 4.58 -0.15
N GLU A 162 -13.42 3.37 0.38
CA GLU A 162 -14.54 2.59 0.91
C GLU A 162 -15.12 3.21 2.19
N PHE A 163 -16.46 3.14 2.31
CA PHE A 163 -17.13 3.50 3.57
C PHE A 163 -16.80 2.48 4.68
N PRO A 164 -16.53 2.88 5.94
CA PRO A 164 -16.59 4.26 6.49
C PRO A 164 -15.27 5.04 6.39
N PHE A 165 -14.23 4.52 5.74
CA PHE A 165 -12.90 5.14 5.71
C PHE A 165 -12.88 6.43 4.91
N SER A 166 -13.75 6.56 3.90
CA SER A 166 -13.93 7.80 3.16
C SER A 166 -14.27 9.01 4.05
N LEU A 167 -14.86 8.77 5.24
CA LEU A 167 -15.15 9.83 6.21
C LEU A 167 -13.90 10.39 6.91
N VAL A 168 -12.82 9.61 6.95
CA VAL A 168 -11.54 9.99 7.56
C VAL A 168 -10.41 10.11 6.54
N SER A 169 -10.74 10.01 5.26
CA SER A 169 -9.76 10.06 4.16
C SER A 169 -8.98 11.38 4.07
N TRP A 170 -9.52 12.47 4.65
CA TRP A 170 -8.84 13.76 4.78
C TRP A 170 -7.58 13.71 5.67
N VAL A 171 -7.47 12.70 6.55
CA VAL A 171 -6.30 12.53 7.45
C VAL A 171 -5.11 11.91 6.73
N SER A 172 -5.34 11.10 5.70
CA SER A 172 -4.27 10.44 4.95
C SER A 172 -4.31 10.83 3.48
N LYS A 173 -3.15 11.22 2.92
CA LYS A 173 -3.03 11.53 1.49
C LYS A 173 -3.12 10.25 0.66
N SER A 174 -3.70 10.34 -0.54
CA SER A 174 -3.63 9.25 -1.52
C SER A 174 -2.20 9.05 -1.98
N LYS A 175 -1.80 7.80 -2.21
CA LYS A 175 -0.49 7.45 -2.75
C LYS A 175 -0.55 7.39 -4.28
N GLN A 176 0.57 7.65 -4.93
CA GLN A 176 0.69 7.60 -6.38
C GLN A 176 1.57 6.41 -6.75
N GLY A 177 1.13 5.63 -7.74
CA GLY A 177 1.93 4.52 -8.30
C GLY A 177 3.06 5.00 -9.20
N LEU A 178 3.95 4.09 -9.56
CA LEU A 178 4.97 4.27 -10.59
C LEU A 178 4.37 4.01 -11.97
N ASN A 179 4.87 4.69 -12.98
CA ASN A 179 4.39 4.56 -14.38
C ASN A 179 5.13 3.46 -15.14
#